data_7d484cd7b249d0e6d943536f85da9009
#
_entry.id   7d484cd7b249d0e6d943536f85da9009
#
_cell.length_a   1.000
_cell.length_b   1.000
_cell.length_c   1.000
_cell.angle_alpha   90.00
_cell.angle_beta   90.00
_cell.angle_gamma   90.00
#
_symmetry.space_group_name_H-M   'P 1'
#
loop_
_entity.id
_entity.type
_entity.pdbx_description
1 polymer ?
#
loop_
_entity_poly.entity_id
_entity_poly.type
_entity_poly.pdbx_seq_one_letter_code
_entity_poly.pdbx_strand_id
1 'polypeptide(L)'
;MANIEIRKLVSEDIEEIGKLICTRDELSPEGAARRKRIFEWIAFRNPFSHGETTYYIAKDNGRIIGHLGRMPMQFSIHGELCKGYFPHDLYVHPEYRQKGMGALISISLFKALEKETESFGCNMWISAPNFLIQKRRGYHELSFDRYVRLLNPYENTIRFVKNRSLAQVCTLALKGIFTALEFFLTGIRSSRVQISKIERFDGRFDALNEKVYHGFCITPSKPSDYLNWKYVDRPFSHFTTFAAEENGQVRGFLVSLLTLKEEYPSGMIVDI
;
A
#
# COMPACT_ATOMS: atom_id res chain seq x y z
N MET A 1 33.25 -13.80 -10.54
CA MET A 1 32.07 -12.97 -10.28
C MET A 1 30.88 -13.89 -10.32
N ALA A 2 29.94 -13.78 -9.38
CA ALA A 2 28.70 -14.55 -9.42
C ALA A 2 27.97 -14.22 -10.74
N ASN A 3 27.52 -15.25 -11.45
CA ASN A 3 26.75 -15.06 -12.69
C ASN A 3 25.28 -14.81 -12.31
N ILE A 4 24.96 -13.57 -11.98
CA ILE A 4 23.64 -13.16 -11.53
C ILE A 4 22.77 -12.88 -12.75
N GLU A 5 21.76 -13.73 -12.94
CA GLU A 5 20.70 -13.55 -13.93
C GLU A 5 19.58 -12.68 -13.37
N ILE A 6 19.13 -11.68 -14.14
CA ILE A 6 17.95 -10.86 -13.84
C ILE A 6 16.88 -11.09 -14.91
N ARG A 7 15.70 -11.52 -14.50
CA ARG A 7 14.56 -11.76 -15.41
C ARG A 7 13.20 -11.56 -14.73
N LYS A 8 12.15 -11.59 -15.52
CA LYS A 8 10.78 -11.66 -14.98
C LYS A 8 10.54 -12.97 -14.24
N LEU A 9 9.74 -12.92 -13.20
CA LEU A 9 9.21 -14.08 -12.50
C LEU A 9 8.30 -14.87 -13.44
N VAL A 10 8.35 -16.19 -13.38
CA VAL A 10 7.40 -17.10 -14.03
C VAL A 10 6.71 -17.96 -12.98
N SER A 11 5.62 -18.65 -13.36
CA SER A 11 4.83 -19.48 -12.43
C SER A 11 5.65 -20.58 -11.75
N GLU A 12 6.63 -21.12 -12.45
CA GLU A 12 7.54 -22.18 -11.96
C GLU A 12 8.44 -21.69 -10.80
N ASP A 13 8.68 -20.39 -10.71
CA ASP A 13 9.50 -19.81 -9.65
C ASP A 13 8.76 -19.64 -8.31
N ILE A 14 7.45 -19.82 -8.29
CA ILE A 14 6.59 -19.50 -7.12
C ILE A 14 6.98 -20.29 -5.88
N GLU A 15 7.35 -21.55 -6.02
CA GLU A 15 7.78 -22.37 -4.89
C GLU A 15 9.11 -21.87 -4.31
N GLU A 16 10.04 -21.49 -5.18
CA GLU A 16 11.36 -21.02 -4.77
C GLU A 16 11.29 -19.63 -4.13
N ILE A 17 10.55 -18.71 -4.73
CA ILE A 17 10.37 -17.37 -4.14
C ILE A 17 9.59 -17.42 -2.84
N GLY A 18 8.64 -18.36 -2.71
CA GLY A 18 7.93 -18.63 -1.47
C GLY A 18 8.89 -18.96 -0.33
N LYS A 19 9.89 -19.80 -0.56
CA LYS A 19 10.95 -20.14 0.43
C LYS A 19 11.75 -18.89 0.84
N LEU A 20 12.12 -18.05 -0.13
CA LEU A 20 12.87 -16.81 0.13
C LEU A 20 12.04 -15.84 0.99
N ILE A 21 10.75 -15.69 0.71
CA ILE A 21 9.84 -14.83 1.49
C ILE A 21 9.64 -15.38 2.91
N CYS A 22 9.49 -16.70 3.07
CA CYS A 22 9.36 -17.32 4.38
C CYS A 22 10.60 -17.11 5.24
N THR A 23 11.79 -17.26 4.65
CA THR A 23 13.06 -17.00 5.35
C THR A 23 13.20 -15.53 5.77
N ARG A 24 12.73 -14.61 4.92
CA ARG A 24 12.75 -13.17 5.22
C ARG A 24 11.87 -12.79 6.40
N ASP A 25 10.66 -13.34 6.44
CA ASP A 25 9.58 -12.90 7.33
C ASP A 25 9.49 -13.79 8.59
N GLU A 26 10.34 -14.82 8.72
CA GLU A 26 10.35 -15.79 9.85
C GLU A 26 8.97 -16.38 10.15
N LEU A 27 8.23 -16.74 9.10
CA LEU A 27 6.82 -17.11 9.19
C LEU A 27 6.63 -18.56 9.66
N SER A 28 5.55 -18.78 10.41
CA SER A 28 5.01 -20.13 10.63
C SER A 28 4.57 -20.76 9.29
N PRO A 29 4.42 -22.09 9.22
CA PRO A 29 3.95 -22.75 7.99
C PRO A 29 2.62 -22.20 7.45
N GLU A 30 1.68 -21.87 8.35
CA GLU A 30 0.41 -21.24 7.98
C GLU A 30 0.60 -19.81 7.46
N GLY A 31 1.43 -19.00 8.14
CA GLY A 31 1.80 -17.66 7.70
C GLY A 31 2.50 -17.68 6.34
N ALA A 32 3.35 -18.67 6.09
CA ALA A 32 4.03 -18.90 4.83
C ALA A 32 3.04 -19.18 3.69
N ALA A 33 2.09 -20.10 3.90
CA ALA A 33 1.06 -20.43 2.91
C ALA A 33 0.18 -19.20 2.60
N ARG A 34 -0.21 -18.44 3.62
CA ARG A 34 -0.96 -17.19 3.46
C ARG A 34 -0.15 -16.16 2.67
N ARG A 35 1.11 -15.97 3.01
CA ARG A 35 1.99 -14.99 2.35
C ARG A 35 2.22 -15.35 0.88
N LYS A 36 2.40 -16.64 0.57
CA LYS A 36 2.53 -17.13 -0.80
C LYS A 36 1.30 -16.79 -1.65
N ARG A 37 0.08 -17.05 -1.15
CA ARG A 37 -1.16 -16.71 -1.87
C ARG A 37 -1.31 -15.21 -2.12
N ILE A 38 -0.95 -14.37 -1.15
CA ILE A 38 -0.96 -12.91 -1.34
C ILE A 38 0.07 -12.51 -2.41
N PHE A 39 1.25 -13.12 -2.40
CA PHE A 39 2.29 -12.87 -3.39
C PHE A 39 1.83 -13.23 -4.81
N GLU A 40 1.27 -14.43 -5.00
CA GLU A 40 0.70 -14.88 -6.28
C GLU A 40 -0.40 -13.94 -6.78
N TRP A 41 -1.26 -13.48 -5.87
CA TRP A 41 -2.30 -12.52 -6.17
C TRP A 41 -1.73 -11.21 -6.72
N ILE A 42 -0.73 -10.64 -6.05
CA ILE A 42 -0.10 -9.40 -6.48
C ILE A 42 0.69 -9.62 -7.77
N ALA A 43 1.40 -10.74 -7.91
CA ALA A 43 2.28 -11.02 -9.04
C ALA A 43 1.55 -11.24 -10.36
N PHE A 44 0.34 -11.83 -10.33
CA PHE A 44 -0.33 -12.30 -11.56
C PHE A 44 -1.78 -11.83 -11.75
N ARG A 45 -2.37 -11.13 -10.76
CA ARG A 45 -3.79 -10.77 -10.81
C ARG A 45 -4.07 -9.26 -10.83
N ASN A 46 -3.04 -8.43 -10.98
CA ASN A 46 -3.24 -6.99 -11.10
C ASN A 46 -3.96 -6.67 -12.43
N PRO A 47 -5.10 -5.94 -12.42
CA PRO A 47 -5.86 -5.66 -13.65
C PRO A 47 -5.08 -4.84 -14.68
N PHE A 48 -4.13 -4.02 -14.26
CA PHE A 48 -3.26 -3.25 -15.16
C PHE A 48 -2.04 -4.03 -15.67
N SER A 49 -1.86 -5.30 -15.26
CA SER A 49 -0.75 -6.14 -15.74
C SER A 49 -1.04 -6.80 -17.08
N HIS A 50 -2.31 -6.83 -17.50
CA HIS A 50 -2.75 -7.51 -18.73
C HIS A 50 -2.27 -8.97 -18.81
N GLY A 51 -2.20 -9.66 -17.67
CA GLY A 51 -1.75 -11.07 -17.59
C GLY A 51 -0.24 -11.27 -17.47
N GLU A 52 0.56 -10.22 -17.54
CA GLU A 52 1.99 -10.31 -17.29
C GLU A 52 2.31 -10.33 -15.79
N THR A 53 3.45 -10.94 -15.45
CA THR A 53 3.95 -10.88 -14.07
C THR A 53 4.37 -9.46 -13.69
N THR A 54 4.14 -9.14 -12.41
CA THR A 54 4.55 -7.85 -11.84
C THR A 54 5.87 -7.91 -11.08
N TYR A 55 6.62 -9.01 -11.15
CA TYR A 55 7.87 -9.19 -10.41
C TYR A 55 9.07 -9.49 -11.30
N TYR A 56 10.21 -8.96 -10.88
CA TYR A 56 11.55 -9.31 -11.36
C TYR A 56 12.30 -10.05 -10.29
N ILE A 57 13.12 -11.04 -10.69
CA ILE A 57 13.95 -11.84 -9.80
C ILE A 57 15.42 -11.77 -10.20
N ALA A 58 16.27 -11.94 -9.20
CA ALA A 58 17.70 -12.15 -9.35
C ALA A 58 18.01 -13.60 -8.97
N LYS A 59 18.71 -14.34 -9.86
CA LYS A 59 19.15 -15.73 -9.61
C LYS A 59 20.66 -15.81 -9.65
N ASP A 60 21.22 -16.63 -8.77
CA ASP A 60 22.61 -17.06 -8.80
C ASP A 60 22.66 -18.59 -8.80
N ASN A 61 23.27 -19.18 -9.84
CA ASN A 61 23.33 -20.63 -10.03
C ASN A 61 21.96 -21.32 -9.86
N GLY A 62 20.90 -20.72 -10.43
CA GLY A 62 19.54 -21.24 -10.37
C GLY A 62 18.76 -20.88 -9.10
N ARG A 63 19.39 -20.43 -8.03
CA ARG A 63 18.72 -20.03 -6.78
C ARG A 63 18.24 -18.57 -6.83
N ILE A 64 17.00 -18.30 -6.43
CA ILE A 64 16.51 -16.92 -6.28
C ILE A 64 17.16 -16.27 -5.06
N ILE A 65 17.87 -15.17 -5.30
CA ILE A 65 18.61 -14.42 -4.28
C ILE A 65 18.04 -13.02 -4.03
N GLY A 66 17.11 -12.59 -4.85
CA GLY A 66 16.43 -11.31 -4.67
C GLY A 66 15.24 -11.13 -5.58
N HIS A 67 14.39 -10.18 -5.25
CA HIS A 67 13.23 -9.82 -6.06
C HIS A 67 12.87 -8.34 -5.91
N LEU A 68 12.15 -7.84 -6.89
CA LEU A 68 11.53 -6.51 -6.91
C LEU A 68 10.17 -6.61 -7.57
N GLY A 69 9.13 -6.18 -6.89
CA GLY A 69 7.79 -6.04 -7.46
C GLY A 69 7.62 -4.71 -8.19
N ARG A 70 6.86 -4.75 -9.26
CA ARG A 70 6.36 -3.62 -10.01
C ARG A 70 4.84 -3.69 -9.98
N MET A 71 4.17 -2.87 -9.20
CA MET A 71 2.71 -2.80 -9.21
C MET A 71 2.28 -1.84 -10.33
N PRO A 72 1.77 -2.35 -11.46
CA PRO A 72 1.27 -1.47 -12.52
C PRO A 72 0.10 -0.66 -12.01
N MET A 73 0.04 0.58 -12.43
CA MET A 73 -1.04 1.51 -12.15
C MET A 73 -1.31 2.39 -13.36
N GLN A 74 -2.46 3.00 -13.38
CA GLN A 74 -2.79 4.08 -14.28
C GLN A 74 -2.84 5.40 -13.51
N PHE A 75 -2.36 6.47 -14.11
CA PHE A 75 -2.44 7.82 -13.57
C PHE A 75 -3.11 8.73 -14.59
N SER A 76 -3.82 9.72 -14.11
CA SER A 76 -4.20 10.87 -14.91
C SER A 76 -3.19 11.98 -14.67
N ILE A 77 -2.61 12.52 -15.75
CA ILE A 77 -1.74 13.69 -15.73
C ILE A 77 -2.42 14.76 -16.60
N HIS A 78 -2.88 15.83 -15.98
CA HIS A 78 -3.68 16.88 -16.65
C HIS A 78 -4.88 16.35 -17.45
N GLY A 79 -5.53 15.29 -16.95
CA GLY A 79 -6.68 14.64 -17.57
C GLY A 79 -6.34 13.54 -18.58
N GLU A 80 -5.08 13.37 -18.96
CA GLU A 80 -4.64 12.31 -19.85
C GLU A 80 -4.17 11.07 -19.08
N LEU A 81 -4.67 9.90 -19.46
CA LEU A 81 -4.31 8.63 -18.82
C LEU A 81 -2.95 8.15 -19.30
N CYS A 82 -2.06 7.91 -18.38
CA CYS A 82 -0.74 7.35 -18.64
C CYS A 82 -0.45 6.14 -17.75
N LYS A 83 0.42 5.28 -18.23
CA LYS A 83 0.90 4.12 -17.45
C LYS A 83 1.88 4.58 -16.39
N GLY A 84 1.79 3.98 -15.20
CA GLY A 84 2.72 4.18 -14.12
C GLY A 84 2.90 2.92 -13.30
N TYR A 85 3.73 2.96 -12.29
CA TYR A 85 3.96 1.82 -11.43
C TYR A 85 4.45 2.24 -10.04
N PHE A 86 4.17 1.38 -9.05
CA PHE A 86 4.81 1.41 -7.75
C PHE A 86 5.84 0.28 -7.65
N PRO A 87 7.15 0.58 -7.55
CA PRO A 87 8.13 -0.40 -7.12
C PRO A 87 7.83 -0.78 -5.67
N HIS A 88 7.76 -2.06 -5.39
CA HIS A 88 7.48 -2.55 -4.04
C HIS A 88 8.22 -3.85 -3.75
N ASP A 89 8.27 -4.23 -2.49
CA ASP A 89 8.77 -5.53 -2.05
C ASP A 89 10.20 -5.85 -2.55
N LEU A 90 11.08 -4.83 -2.61
CA LEU A 90 12.49 -5.09 -2.92
C LEU A 90 13.14 -5.88 -1.78
N TYR A 91 13.70 -7.01 -2.12
CA TYR A 91 14.43 -7.84 -1.19
C TYR A 91 15.66 -8.48 -1.84
N VAL A 92 16.75 -8.56 -1.08
CA VAL A 92 17.96 -9.31 -1.42
C VAL A 92 18.32 -10.21 -0.24
N HIS A 93 18.63 -11.47 -0.52
CA HIS A 93 19.01 -12.46 0.50
C HIS A 93 20.18 -11.96 1.35
N PRO A 94 20.18 -12.15 2.69
CA PRO A 94 21.20 -11.60 3.59
C PRO A 94 22.63 -11.95 3.20
N GLU A 95 22.90 -13.18 2.75
CA GLU A 95 24.23 -13.63 2.29
C GLU A 95 24.81 -12.77 1.15
N TYR A 96 23.94 -12.15 0.35
CA TYR A 96 24.31 -11.30 -0.79
C TYR A 96 24.32 -9.80 -0.46
N ARG A 97 24.05 -9.40 0.78
CA ARG A 97 24.04 -7.98 1.16
C ARG A 97 25.41 -7.40 1.44
N GLN A 98 26.39 -8.26 1.67
CA GLN A 98 27.75 -7.83 2.05
C GLN A 98 28.55 -7.31 0.85
N LYS A 99 29.61 -6.52 1.12
CA LYS A 99 30.58 -6.00 0.13
C LYS A 99 29.94 -5.25 -1.05
N GLY A 100 28.81 -4.57 -0.84
CA GLY A 100 28.11 -3.80 -1.89
C GLY A 100 27.30 -4.63 -2.89
N MET A 101 27.33 -5.97 -2.81
CA MET A 101 26.61 -6.85 -3.73
C MET A 101 25.09 -6.62 -3.67
N GLY A 102 24.53 -6.42 -2.47
CA GLY A 102 23.10 -6.13 -2.31
C GLY A 102 22.66 -4.86 -3.04
N ALA A 103 23.48 -3.82 -3.05
CA ALA A 103 23.21 -2.60 -3.80
C ALA A 103 23.27 -2.85 -5.32
N LEU A 104 24.25 -3.62 -5.80
CA LEU A 104 24.37 -3.97 -7.21
C LEU A 104 23.18 -4.79 -7.71
N ILE A 105 22.73 -5.79 -6.94
CA ILE A 105 21.55 -6.59 -7.25
C ILE A 105 20.31 -5.69 -7.30
N SER A 106 20.12 -4.83 -6.31
CA SER A 106 19.00 -3.89 -6.25
C SER A 106 18.98 -2.95 -7.47
N ILE A 107 20.12 -2.37 -7.81
CA ILE A 107 20.24 -1.50 -8.99
C ILE A 107 19.95 -2.28 -10.28
N SER A 108 20.38 -3.51 -10.40
CA SER A 108 20.15 -4.36 -11.58
C SER A 108 18.66 -4.71 -11.73
N LEU A 109 17.98 -5.01 -10.63
CA LEU A 109 16.53 -5.24 -10.60
C LEU A 109 15.76 -3.98 -11.02
N PHE A 110 16.12 -2.80 -10.51
CA PHE A 110 15.51 -1.54 -10.94
C PHE A 110 15.77 -1.24 -12.41
N LYS A 111 16.98 -1.47 -12.91
CA LYS A 111 17.31 -1.29 -14.34
C LYS A 111 16.48 -2.21 -15.24
N ALA A 112 16.26 -3.47 -14.84
CA ALA A 112 15.43 -4.38 -15.58
C ALA A 112 13.96 -3.92 -15.62
N LEU A 113 13.44 -3.45 -14.48
CA LEU A 113 12.09 -2.92 -14.35
C LEU A 113 11.89 -1.68 -15.24
N GLU A 114 12.84 -0.76 -15.28
CA GLU A 114 12.73 0.51 -16.01
C GLU A 114 12.88 0.35 -17.53
N LYS A 115 13.61 -0.67 -18.00
CA LYS A 115 13.77 -0.93 -19.44
C LYS A 115 12.47 -1.21 -20.18
N GLU A 116 11.46 -1.74 -19.49
CA GLU A 116 10.20 -2.15 -20.10
C GLU A 116 9.09 -1.12 -19.94
N THR A 117 9.39 0.03 -19.34
CA THR A 117 8.36 1.01 -19.00
C THR A 117 8.60 2.36 -19.65
N GLU A 118 7.76 2.71 -20.60
CA GLU A 118 7.54 4.08 -21.05
C GLU A 118 6.63 4.84 -20.06
N SER A 119 6.93 4.73 -18.76
CA SER A 119 6.05 5.21 -17.71
C SER A 119 6.84 5.72 -16.52
N PHE A 120 6.22 6.53 -15.69
CA PHE A 120 6.89 7.01 -14.48
C PHE A 120 6.67 6.07 -13.30
N GLY A 121 7.65 6.02 -12.38
CA GLY A 121 7.57 5.29 -11.13
C GLY A 121 7.32 6.21 -9.96
N CYS A 122 6.43 5.81 -9.07
CA CYS A 122 6.15 6.47 -7.81
C CYS A 122 6.40 5.50 -6.66
N ASN A 123 7.11 5.92 -5.61
CA ASN A 123 7.43 5.04 -4.50
C ASN A 123 7.09 5.69 -3.17
N MET A 124 6.51 4.92 -2.25
CA MET A 124 6.19 5.34 -0.89
C MET A 124 6.79 4.38 0.12
N TRP A 125 7.08 4.86 1.34
CA TRP A 125 7.56 4.03 2.46
C TRP A 125 8.88 3.32 2.18
N ILE A 126 9.84 4.07 1.66
CA ILE A 126 11.15 3.55 1.28
C ILE A 126 12.05 3.45 2.51
N SER A 127 12.78 2.34 2.65
CA SER A 127 13.86 2.24 3.65
C SER A 127 15.00 3.21 3.34
N ALA A 128 15.70 3.69 4.35
CA ALA A 128 16.78 4.67 4.18
C ALA A 128 17.86 4.24 3.15
N PRO A 129 18.33 2.98 3.09
CA PRO A 129 19.26 2.57 2.04
C PRO A 129 18.68 2.66 0.63
N ASN A 130 17.42 2.26 0.45
CA ASN A 130 16.75 2.33 -0.85
C ASN A 130 16.47 3.76 -1.28
N PHE A 131 16.14 4.64 -0.35
CA PHE A 131 15.98 6.07 -0.61
C PHE A 131 17.25 6.67 -1.24
N LEU A 132 18.41 6.40 -0.68
CA LEU A 132 19.69 6.87 -1.21
C LEU A 132 19.99 6.32 -2.61
N ILE A 133 19.67 5.05 -2.86
CA ILE A 133 19.81 4.44 -4.20
C ILE A 133 18.90 5.17 -5.21
N GLN A 134 17.65 5.39 -4.87
CA GLN A 134 16.69 6.01 -5.79
C GLN A 134 17.00 7.50 -6.03
N LYS A 135 17.39 8.24 -5.00
CA LYS A 135 17.82 9.63 -5.14
C LYS A 135 19.00 9.78 -6.10
N ARG A 136 19.99 8.85 -6.03
CA ARG A 136 21.12 8.81 -6.98
C ARG A 136 20.71 8.42 -8.40
N ARG A 137 19.53 7.84 -8.57
CA ARG A 137 18.96 7.47 -9.88
C ARG A 137 18.03 8.53 -10.47
N GLY A 138 17.95 9.71 -9.86
CA GLY A 138 17.16 10.83 -10.36
C GLY A 138 15.71 10.86 -9.87
N TYR A 139 15.34 10.04 -8.86
CA TYR A 139 14.03 10.16 -8.24
C TYR A 139 13.94 11.45 -7.43
N HIS A 140 12.83 12.15 -7.58
CA HIS A 140 12.52 13.35 -6.81
C HIS A 140 11.72 12.98 -5.56
N GLU A 141 12.04 13.67 -4.45
CA GLU A 141 11.33 13.49 -3.18
C GLU A 141 10.11 14.41 -3.13
N LEU A 142 8.96 13.84 -2.75
CA LEU A 142 7.77 14.58 -2.40
C LEU A 142 7.45 14.35 -0.92
N SER A 143 7.20 15.42 -0.19
CA SER A 143 6.79 15.36 1.21
C SER A 143 5.28 15.18 1.32
N PHE A 144 4.85 14.30 2.23
CA PHE A 144 3.45 14.07 2.54
C PHE A 144 3.20 14.28 4.03
N ASP A 145 2.11 14.95 4.34
CA ASP A 145 1.66 15.09 5.73
C ASP A 145 1.02 13.77 6.20
N ARG A 146 1.31 13.42 7.43
CA ARG A 146 0.70 12.28 8.10
C ARG A 146 -0.24 12.76 9.18
N TYR A 147 -1.52 12.45 9.03
CA TYR A 147 -2.54 12.78 10.01
C TYR A 147 -2.81 11.59 10.93
N VAL A 148 -2.79 11.86 12.24
CA VAL A 148 -3.09 10.85 13.26
C VAL A 148 -4.20 11.40 14.15
N ARG A 149 -5.27 10.63 14.32
CA ARG A 149 -6.36 10.95 15.26
C ARG A 149 -6.38 9.94 16.39
N LEU A 150 -6.34 10.44 17.60
CA LEU A 150 -6.43 9.63 18.80
C LEU A 150 -7.91 9.41 19.15
N LEU A 151 -8.46 8.23 18.83
CA LEU A 151 -9.86 7.88 19.08
C LEU A 151 -10.10 7.45 20.53
N ASN A 152 -9.15 6.74 21.13
CA ASN A 152 -9.20 6.34 22.53
C ASN A 152 -7.93 6.78 23.25
N PRO A 153 -7.93 7.92 23.93
CA PRO A 153 -6.74 8.43 24.61
C PRO A 153 -6.38 7.66 25.88
N TYR A 154 -7.23 6.75 26.40
CA TYR A 154 -7.00 6.08 27.67
C TYR A 154 -5.69 5.29 27.72
N GLU A 155 -5.43 4.45 26.73
CA GLU A 155 -4.21 3.63 26.68
C GLU A 155 -2.93 4.46 26.65
N ASN A 156 -2.97 5.61 25.99
CA ASN A 156 -1.85 6.53 26.00
C ASN A 156 -1.74 7.26 27.34
N THR A 157 -2.87 7.71 27.88
CA THR A 157 -2.91 8.47 29.14
C THR A 157 -2.42 7.62 30.31
N ILE A 158 -2.82 6.34 30.40
CA ILE A 158 -2.41 5.44 31.49
C ILE A 158 -0.90 5.16 31.47
N ARG A 159 -0.27 5.12 30.31
CA ARG A 159 1.18 4.95 30.17
C ARG A 159 1.96 6.11 30.77
N PHE A 160 1.46 7.34 30.62
CA PHE A 160 2.10 8.55 31.17
C PHE A 160 1.76 8.76 32.64
N VAL A 161 0.50 8.64 33.01
CA VAL A 161 0.02 8.99 34.34
C VAL A 161 0.22 7.89 35.37
N LYS A 162 0.28 6.61 34.95
CA LYS A 162 0.46 5.40 35.77
C LYS A 162 -0.58 5.20 36.89
N ASN A 163 -1.55 6.08 37.03
CA ASN A 163 -2.66 6.02 37.99
C ASN A 163 -3.97 5.87 37.23
N ARG A 164 -4.72 4.78 37.47
CA ARG A 164 -5.93 4.44 36.70
C ARG A 164 -7.03 5.50 36.84
N SER A 165 -7.31 5.97 38.04
CA SER A 165 -8.38 6.97 38.28
C SER A 165 -8.04 8.28 37.62
N LEU A 166 -6.81 8.77 37.78
CA LEU A 166 -6.34 9.99 37.14
C LEU A 166 -6.30 9.88 35.64
N ALA A 167 -5.90 8.72 35.10
CA ALA A 167 -5.92 8.45 33.66
C ALA A 167 -7.34 8.49 33.08
N GLN A 168 -8.34 8.01 33.82
CA GLN A 168 -9.74 8.10 33.40
C GLN A 168 -10.22 9.56 33.33
N VAL A 169 -9.92 10.36 34.37
CA VAL A 169 -10.28 11.80 34.38
C VAL A 169 -9.61 12.54 33.21
N CYS A 170 -8.31 12.34 33.01
CA CYS A 170 -7.59 12.94 31.89
C CYS A 170 -8.15 12.49 30.53
N THR A 171 -8.56 11.23 30.42
CA THR A 171 -9.18 10.70 29.19
C THR A 171 -10.52 11.39 28.90
N LEU A 172 -11.35 11.58 29.91
CA LEU A 172 -12.64 12.28 29.75
C LEU A 172 -12.43 13.75 29.35
N ALA A 173 -11.48 14.42 29.97
CA ALA A 173 -11.13 15.78 29.61
C ALA A 173 -10.63 15.90 28.15
N LEU A 174 -9.72 15.01 27.73
CA LEU A 174 -9.23 14.97 26.35
C LEU A 174 -10.35 14.67 25.34
N LYS A 175 -11.24 13.72 25.65
CA LYS A 175 -12.41 13.46 24.80
C LYS A 175 -13.32 14.68 24.67
N GLY A 176 -13.59 15.38 25.77
CA GLY A 176 -14.37 16.62 25.76
C GLY A 176 -13.73 17.70 24.88
N ILE A 177 -12.41 17.91 25.01
CA ILE A 177 -11.66 18.85 24.18
C ILE A 177 -11.74 18.48 22.71
N PHE A 178 -11.51 17.20 22.34
CA PHE A 178 -11.57 16.77 20.96
C PHE A 178 -12.98 16.92 20.37
N THR A 179 -14.02 16.59 21.14
CA THR A 179 -15.42 16.76 20.69
C THR A 179 -15.76 18.23 20.49
N ALA A 180 -15.33 19.11 21.39
CA ALA A 180 -15.54 20.54 21.23
C ALA A 180 -14.80 21.10 20.01
N LEU A 181 -13.55 20.74 19.83
CA LEU A 181 -12.77 21.12 18.64
C LEU A 181 -13.43 20.65 17.34
N GLU A 182 -13.92 19.42 17.30
CA GLU A 182 -14.67 18.91 16.14
C GLU A 182 -15.93 19.73 15.87
N PHE A 183 -16.71 20.01 16.88
CA PHE A 183 -17.89 20.84 16.75
C PHE A 183 -17.57 22.23 16.17
N PHE A 184 -16.51 22.87 16.66
CA PHE A 184 -16.08 24.19 16.15
C PHE A 184 -15.49 24.13 14.74
N LEU A 185 -14.75 23.07 14.39
CA LEU A 185 -14.09 22.95 13.09
C LEU A 185 -15.05 22.47 11.99
N THR A 186 -15.97 21.57 12.31
CA THR A 186 -16.88 20.98 11.32
C THR A 186 -18.22 21.72 11.22
N GLY A 187 -18.62 22.41 12.30
CA GLY A 187 -19.93 23.04 12.43
C GLY A 187 -21.07 22.02 12.35
N ILE A 188 -22.30 22.49 12.47
CA ILE A 188 -23.50 21.71 12.17
C ILE A 188 -23.72 21.75 10.66
N ARG A 189 -23.00 20.92 9.91
CA ARG A 189 -23.32 20.75 8.49
C ARG A 189 -24.38 19.64 8.38
N SER A 190 -25.60 20.04 8.08
CA SER A 190 -26.60 19.10 7.57
C SER A 190 -26.11 18.61 6.22
N SER A 191 -25.46 17.45 6.21
CA SER A 191 -24.98 16.82 4.98
C SER A 191 -26.13 16.00 4.38
N ARG A 192 -26.47 16.24 3.12
CA ARG A 192 -27.35 15.36 2.34
C ARG A 192 -26.62 14.08 1.90
N VAL A 193 -25.36 13.95 2.29
CA VAL A 193 -24.53 12.80 1.96
C VAL A 193 -24.89 11.64 2.88
N GLN A 194 -25.27 10.53 2.27
CA GLN A 194 -25.50 9.26 2.95
C GLN A 194 -24.23 8.43 2.88
N ILE A 195 -23.83 7.88 4.02
CA ILE A 195 -22.67 6.99 4.11
C ILE A 195 -23.17 5.57 4.34
N SER A 196 -22.80 4.66 3.45
CA SER A 196 -23.15 3.25 3.54
C SER A 196 -21.92 2.37 3.40
N LYS A 197 -21.93 1.22 4.11
CA LYS A 197 -20.94 0.17 3.90
C LYS A 197 -21.27 -0.52 2.58
N ILE A 198 -20.25 -0.76 1.77
CA ILE A 198 -20.38 -1.47 0.49
C ILE A 198 -19.56 -2.75 0.51
N GLU A 199 -20.00 -3.76 -0.22
CA GLU A 199 -19.30 -5.03 -0.38
C GLU A 199 -18.39 -5.03 -1.60
N ARG A 200 -18.78 -4.31 -2.67
CA ARG A 200 -18.02 -4.18 -3.93
C ARG A 200 -18.15 -2.79 -4.51
N PHE A 201 -17.17 -2.40 -5.28
CA PHE A 201 -17.19 -1.21 -6.12
C PHE A 201 -17.82 -1.55 -7.46
N ASP A 202 -18.77 -0.76 -7.91
CA ASP A 202 -19.48 -0.91 -9.18
C ASP A 202 -19.15 0.24 -10.15
N GLY A 203 -19.79 0.28 -11.34
CA GLY A 203 -19.53 1.30 -12.37
C GLY A 203 -19.80 2.75 -11.93
N ARG A 204 -20.49 2.99 -10.81
CA ARG A 204 -20.66 4.35 -10.27
C ARG A 204 -19.34 4.93 -9.77
N PHE A 205 -18.42 4.06 -9.34
CA PHE A 205 -17.06 4.47 -8.94
C PHE A 205 -16.17 4.78 -10.14
N ASP A 206 -16.43 4.17 -11.31
CA ASP A 206 -15.74 4.53 -12.55
C ASP A 206 -16.09 5.95 -12.97
N ALA A 207 -17.40 6.33 -12.88
CA ALA A 207 -17.86 7.68 -13.13
C ALA A 207 -17.29 8.71 -12.13
N LEU A 208 -17.08 8.33 -10.87
CA LEU A 208 -16.38 9.17 -9.89
C LEU A 208 -14.89 9.33 -10.27
N ASN A 209 -14.22 8.24 -10.63
CA ASN A 209 -12.82 8.22 -11.04
C ASN A 209 -12.56 9.16 -12.24
N GLU A 210 -13.42 9.14 -13.26
CA GLU A 210 -13.33 10.05 -14.40
C GLU A 210 -13.46 11.53 -14.00
N LYS A 211 -14.36 11.85 -13.07
CA LYS A 211 -14.49 13.24 -12.57
C LYS A 211 -13.24 13.73 -11.85
N VAL A 212 -12.56 12.84 -11.13
CA VAL A 212 -11.35 13.16 -10.38
C VAL A 212 -10.19 13.51 -11.32
N TYR A 213 -10.12 12.96 -12.54
CA TYR A 213 -9.04 13.24 -13.49
C TYR A 213 -8.88 14.72 -13.80
N HIS A 214 -9.98 15.46 -13.86
CA HIS A 214 -9.98 16.88 -14.18
C HIS A 214 -9.79 17.80 -12.96
N GLY A 215 -9.84 17.23 -11.76
CA GLY A 215 -9.70 17.98 -10.51
C GLY A 215 -8.27 18.15 -10.01
N PHE A 216 -7.32 17.35 -10.53
CA PHE A 216 -5.93 17.33 -10.06
C PHE A 216 -4.95 17.27 -11.23
N CYS A 217 -3.79 17.92 -11.07
CA CYS A 217 -2.73 17.84 -12.08
C CYS A 217 -2.20 16.42 -12.28
N ILE A 218 -2.06 15.67 -11.17
CA ILE A 218 -1.65 14.27 -11.18
C ILE A 218 -2.49 13.53 -10.16
N THR A 219 -3.13 12.43 -10.56
CA THR A 219 -3.88 11.56 -9.65
C THR A 219 -3.81 10.09 -10.11
N PRO A 220 -3.72 9.12 -9.20
CA PRO A 220 -3.84 7.72 -9.57
C PRO A 220 -5.26 7.43 -10.05
N SER A 221 -5.39 6.71 -11.15
CA SER A 221 -6.65 6.16 -11.63
C SER A 221 -7.04 4.96 -10.78
N LYS A 222 -8.26 4.97 -10.26
CA LYS A 222 -8.80 3.93 -9.37
C LYS A 222 -10.15 3.41 -9.89
N PRO A 223 -10.21 2.75 -11.05
CA PRO A 223 -11.45 2.16 -11.56
C PRO A 223 -11.94 1.05 -10.63
N SER A 224 -13.22 0.71 -10.77
CA SER A 224 -13.90 -0.25 -9.88
C SER A 224 -13.24 -1.63 -9.85
N ASP A 225 -12.72 -2.11 -10.99
CA ASP A 225 -11.99 -3.38 -11.09
C ASP A 225 -10.67 -3.36 -10.29
N TYR A 226 -9.92 -2.24 -10.36
CA TYR A 226 -8.70 -2.07 -9.56
C TYR A 226 -9.01 -1.98 -8.06
N LEU A 227 -10.06 -1.25 -7.66
CA LEU A 227 -10.48 -1.14 -6.27
C LEU A 227 -10.93 -2.50 -5.72
N ASN A 228 -11.70 -3.26 -6.51
CA ASN A 228 -12.12 -4.62 -6.15
C ASN A 228 -10.92 -5.55 -6.02
N TRP A 229 -10.02 -5.57 -6.99
CA TRP A 229 -8.79 -6.35 -6.91
C TRP A 229 -7.97 -6.02 -5.65
N LYS A 230 -7.82 -4.75 -5.36
CA LYS A 230 -6.93 -4.30 -4.28
C LYS A 230 -7.51 -4.54 -2.88
N TYR A 231 -8.83 -4.36 -2.71
CA TYR A 231 -9.46 -4.29 -1.40
C TYR A 231 -10.49 -5.38 -1.13
N VAL A 232 -11.20 -5.87 -2.15
CA VAL A 232 -12.31 -6.83 -1.99
C VAL A 232 -11.83 -8.25 -2.28
N ASP A 233 -11.26 -8.49 -3.46
CA ASP A 233 -10.93 -9.83 -3.94
C ASP A 233 -9.56 -10.32 -3.45
N ARG A 234 -8.79 -9.45 -2.82
CA ARG A 234 -7.47 -9.79 -2.28
C ARG A 234 -7.58 -10.88 -1.22
N PRO A 235 -6.83 -11.99 -1.33
CA PRO A 235 -6.83 -13.06 -0.34
C PRO A 235 -6.53 -12.54 1.07
N PHE A 236 -7.29 -13.02 2.06
CA PHE A 236 -7.14 -12.65 3.47
C PHE A 236 -7.26 -11.13 3.74
N SER A 237 -8.02 -10.45 2.92
CA SER A 237 -8.33 -9.04 3.10
C SER A 237 -9.33 -8.84 4.24
N HIS A 238 -9.09 -7.82 5.06
CA HIS A 238 -9.97 -7.41 6.16
C HIS A 238 -10.31 -5.93 6.06
N PHE A 239 -10.36 -5.40 4.83
CA PHE A 239 -10.75 -4.02 4.62
C PHE A 239 -12.26 -3.85 4.80
N THR A 240 -12.63 -2.70 5.34
CA THR A 240 -14.03 -2.24 5.33
C THR A 240 -14.14 -1.05 4.39
N THR A 241 -15.09 -1.13 3.48
CA THR A 241 -15.29 -0.14 2.43
C THR A 241 -16.59 0.61 2.63
N PHE A 242 -16.56 1.93 2.45
CA PHE A 242 -17.71 2.82 2.58
C PHE A 242 -17.85 3.66 1.31
N ALA A 243 -19.10 3.91 0.91
CA ALA A 243 -19.44 4.89 -0.10
C ALA A 243 -20.12 6.09 0.55
N ALA A 244 -19.85 7.26 0.02
CA ALA A 244 -20.55 8.49 0.31
C ALA A 244 -21.39 8.88 -0.90
N GLU A 245 -22.70 8.93 -0.75
CA GLU A 245 -23.65 9.19 -1.84
C GLU A 245 -24.49 10.43 -1.55
N GLU A 246 -24.75 11.22 -2.58
CA GLU A 246 -25.65 12.37 -2.56
C GLU A 246 -26.54 12.36 -3.80
N ASN A 247 -27.85 12.40 -3.60
CA ASN A 247 -28.84 12.35 -4.69
C ASN A 247 -28.63 11.16 -5.65
N GLY A 248 -28.29 9.98 -5.11
CA GLY A 248 -28.06 8.76 -5.88
C GLY A 248 -26.71 8.70 -6.63
N GLN A 249 -25.87 9.71 -6.47
CA GLN A 249 -24.51 9.74 -7.06
C GLN A 249 -23.44 9.49 -6.02
N VAL A 250 -22.46 8.64 -6.34
CA VAL A 250 -21.27 8.46 -5.52
C VAL A 250 -20.42 9.74 -5.57
N ARG A 251 -20.12 10.29 -4.39
CA ARG A 251 -19.30 11.49 -4.20
C ARG A 251 -17.91 11.17 -3.69
N GLY A 252 -17.74 9.99 -3.10
CA GLY A 252 -16.47 9.54 -2.57
C GLY A 252 -16.56 8.13 -2.01
N PHE A 253 -15.43 7.58 -1.64
CA PHE A 253 -15.35 6.32 -0.91
C PHE A 253 -14.28 6.41 0.17
N LEU A 254 -14.30 5.45 1.08
CA LEU A 254 -13.28 5.31 2.11
C LEU A 254 -13.00 3.83 2.32
N VAL A 255 -11.74 3.47 2.32
CA VAL A 255 -11.27 2.13 2.67
C VAL A 255 -10.54 2.19 4.00
N SER A 256 -10.99 1.38 4.95
CA SER A 256 -10.38 1.29 6.27
C SER A 256 -9.88 -0.11 6.56
N LEU A 257 -8.81 -0.18 7.35
CA LEU A 257 -8.24 -1.40 7.89
C LEU A 257 -8.23 -1.30 9.41
N LEU A 258 -8.88 -2.24 10.08
CA LEU A 258 -8.76 -2.41 11.52
C LEU A 258 -7.68 -3.45 11.81
N THR A 259 -6.66 -3.06 12.53
CA THR A 259 -5.59 -3.94 12.99
C THR A 259 -5.67 -4.08 14.50
N LEU A 260 -5.82 -5.30 14.98
CA LEU A 260 -5.67 -5.60 16.40
C LEU A 260 -4.17 -5.78 16.68
N LYS A 261 -3.57 -4.76 17.26
CA LYS A 261 -2.23 -4.90 17.84
C LYS A 261 -2.38 -5.53 19.22
N GLU A 262 -1.32 -6.19 19.70
CA GLU A 262 -1.33 -6.93 20.98
C GLU A 262 -1.88 -6.11 22.16
N GLU A 263 -1.73 -4.79 22.13
CA GLU A 263 -2.11 -3.92 23.24
C GLU A 263 -3.36 -3.08 22.97
N TYR A 264 -3.69 -2.78 21.71
CA TYR A 264 -4.83 -1.90 21.36
C TYR A 264 -5.27 -2.02 19.90
N PRO A 265 -6.57 -1.87 19.61
CA PRO A 265 -7.05 -1.77 18.24
C PRO A 265 -6.57 -0.47 17.58
N SER A 266 -6.13 -0.58 16.35
CA SER A 266 -5.70 0.55 15.51
C SER A 266 -6.46 0.54 14.20
N GLY A 267 -7.14 1.65 13.90
CA GLY A 267 -7.78 1.86 12.60
C GLY A 267 -6.88 2.70 11.69
N MET A 268 -6.83 2.35 10.43
CA MET A 268 -6.11 3.11 9.40
C MET A 268 -7.04 3.36 8.22
N ILE A 269 -7.14 4.61 7.78
CA ILE A 269 -7.70 4.93 6.46
C ILE A 269 -6.60 4.60 5.45
N VAL A 270 -6.91 3.67 4.55
CA VAL A 270 -5.95 3.12 3.60
C VAL A 270 -6.09 3.80 2.24
N ASP A 271 -7.30 4.22 1.93
CA ASP A 271 -7.62 4.91 0.67
C ASP A 271 -8.89 5.77 0.83
N ILE A 272 -8.97 6.80 -0.01
CA ILE A 272 -10.07 7.75 -0.05
C ILE A 272 -10.21 8.34 -1.46
#